data_eb8dfcd206b8a163c022106e5812cba8
#
_entry.id   eb8dfcd206b8a163c022106e5812cba8
#
_cell.length_a   1.000
_cell.length_b   1.000
_cell.length_c   1.000
_cell.angle_alpha   90.00
_cell.angle_beta   90.00
_cell.angle_gamma   90.00
#
_symmetry.space_group_name_H-M   'P 1'
#
loop_
_entity.id
_entity.type
_entity.pdbx_description
1 polymer ?
#
loop_
_entity_poly.entity_id
_entity_poly.type
_entity_poly.pdbx_seq_one_letter_code
_entity_poly.pdbx_strand_id
1 'polypeptide(L)'
;MNRPFFLKASVCLILGIATAGCGRKVTAASSKNDDIDPRPVVTEPDFDTNNFKVDHPERFPLTTAGEYVAAPELNVTGVVSPDVSRQVPVPSLATGRVVEIQVRLGDEVKKGQLLFKVRSTDVAGAYSDYRKGVQNEQLAKIQLNRAKTLYEHGAIPKSTLETAQTTEDNALVDLETTTERLRLLGSDPNHPSGIVEVFAPVSGVITDQQITNQSGVQALTPPNPFTISDISHVWIVCDVYENNLGQVHTGEYADIHLAAYPNRVLKGRTSNILPIIDPNIRTAKVRLEVENPGILRLGMFVTATFHGLTAEKHATLPAAAILHLHDREWVYMPAENGRFRRVEVSAGNMLPGNSQEVISGIKPGDQVVDSALVFQQTVEQK
;
A
#
# COMPACT_ATOMS: atom_id res chain seq x y z
N MET A 1 -50.46 2.39 6.68
CA MET A 1 -50.83 2.87 8.04
C MET A 1 -49.90 3.99 8.41
N ASN A 2 -50.49 5.19 8.46
CA ASN A 2 -49.84 6.48 8.69
C ASN A 2 -49.09 6.58 10.02
N ARG A 3 -47.98 7.36 10.05
CA ARG A 3 -47.76 8.36 11.06
C ARG A 3 -46.59 9.33 10.69
N PRO A 4 -46.69 10.62 11.20
CA PRO A 4 -46.21 11.76 10.48
C PRO A 4 -44.97 12.47 11.03
N PHE A 5 -44.41 13.30 10.19
CA PHE A 5 -43.61 14.50 10.39
C PHE A 5 -43.69 15.18 11.77
N PHE A 6 -42.56 15.53 12.34
CA PHE A 6 -42.38 16.67 13.24
C PHE A 6 -41.25 17.55 12.77
N LEU A 7 -41.67 18.68 12.18
CA LEU A 7 -40.86 19.84 11.84
C LEU A 7 -40.72 20.67 13.13
N LYS A 8 -39.51 20.94 13.61
CA LYS A 8 -39.27 22.01 14.59
C LYS A 8 -38.41 23.09 13.97
N ALA A 9 -39.10 24.18 13.60
CA ALA A 9 -38.52 25.46 13.29
C ALA A 9 -38.00 26.12 14.59
N SER A 10 -36.72 26.53 14.58
CA SER A 10 -36.14 27.34 15.65
C SER A 10 -35.85 28.72 15.10
N VAL A 11 -36.63 29.68 15.60
CA VAL A 11 -36.60 31.12 15.29
C VAL A 11 -35.34 31.70 15.99
N CYS A 12 -34.38 32.24 15.22
CA CYS A 12 -33.32 33.09 15.75
C CYS A 12 -33.78 34.53 15.83
N LEU A 13 -33.93 35.03 17.07
CA LEU A 13 -34.20 36.41 17.44
C LEU A 13 -32.91 37.25 17.28
N ILE A 14 -32.92 38.22 16.33
CA ILE A 14 -31.84 39.19 16.16
C ILE A 14 -32.11 40.37 17.10
N LEU A 15 -31.24 40.54 18.11
CA LEU A 15 -31.25 41.71 18.99
C LEU A 15 -30.22 42.73 18.48
N GLY A 16 -30.69 43.81 17.88
CA GLY A 16 -29.86 44.94 17.48
C GLY A 16 -29.58 45.85 18.67
N ILE A 17 -28.30 46.11 18.95
CA ILE A 17 -27.88 47.14 19.88
C ILE A 17 -27.32 48.32 19.07
N ALA A 18 -28.08 49.43 19.05
CA ALA A 18 -27.62 50.70 18.54
C ALA A 18 -26.80 51.44 19.65
N THR A 19 -25.51 51.69 19.44
CA THR A 19 -24.73 52.61 20.26
C THR A 19 -24.54 53.93 19.54
N ALA A 20 -25.13 54.96 20.11
CA ALA A 20 -24.99 56.37 19.73
C ALA A 20 -23.58 56.86 20.13
N GLY A 21 -22.76 57.23 19.12
CA GLY A 21 -21.48 57.87 19.31
C GLY A 21 -21.61 59.39 19.40
N CYS A 22 -21.35 59.99 20.59
CA CYS A 22 -21.19 61.44 20.75
C CYS A 22 -19.89 61.94 20.10
N GLY A 23 -20.04 62.73 19.05
CA GLY A 23 -18.92 63.47 18.47
C GLY A 23 -18.51 64.64 19.38
N ARG A 24 -17.21 64.63 19.75
CA ARG A 24 -16.56 65.76 20.45
C ARG A 24 -15.62 66.45 19.47
N LYS A 25 -16.00 67.62 19.01
CA LYS A 25 -15.12 68.54 18.24
C LYS A 25 -14.00 69.02 19.16
N VAL A 26 -12.77 68.69 18.85
CA VAL A 26 -11.59 69.28 19.46
C VAL A 26 -11.15 70.42 18.54
N THR A 27 -11.19 71.63 19.05
CA THR A 27 -10.73 72.89 18.43
C THR A 27 -9.20 72.86 18.42
N ALA A 28 -8.61 73.08 17.24
CA ALA A 28 -7.17 73.23 17.08
C ALA A 28 -6.74 74.58 17.71
N ALA A 29 -5.88 74.48 18.73
CA ALA A 29 -5.15 75.65 19.22
C ALA A 29 -3.81 75.69 18.51
N SER A 30 -3.61 76.76 17.76
CA SER A 30 -2.32 77.13 17.13
C SER A 30 -1.34 77.44 18.28
N SER A 31 -0.24 76.68 18.38
CA SER A 31 0.90 77.08 19.16
C SER A 31 2.13 77.26 18.28
N LYS A 32 2.79 78.36 18.52
CA LYS A 32 3.96 78.92 17.86
C LYS A 32 5.09 77.93 17.67
N ASN A 33 5.73 78.02 16.50
CA ASN A 33 7.03 77.48 16.21
C ASN A 33 8.08 78.02 17.24
N ASP A 34 8.58 77.09 18.04
CA ASP A 34 9.92 77.26 18.61
C ASP A 34 10.87 76.41 17.76
N ASP A 35 11.78 77.07 17.13
CA ASP A 35 12.94 76.50 16.42
C ASP A 35 13.78 75.70 17.42
N ILE A 36 13.55 74.36 17.48
CA ILE A 36 14.43 73.42 18.15
C ILE A 36 15.33 72.84 17.05
N ASP A 37 16.57 73.28 17.09
CA ASP A 37 17.70 72.74 16.31
C ASP A 37 17.65 71.19 16.32
N PRO A 38 17.67 70.52 15.12
CA PRO A 38 17.58 69.07 15.10
C PRO A 38 18.85 68.51 15.76
N ARG A 39 18.66 67.84 16.90
CA ARG A 39 19.74 67.05 17.51
C ARG A 39 20.28 66.11 16.45
N PRO A 40 21.59 65.93 16.33
CA PRO A 40 22.16 64.97 15.41
C PRO A 40 21.58 63.59 15.73
N VAL A 41 20.92 62.98 14.75
CA VAL A 41 20.50 61.58 14.80
C VAL A 41 21.80 60.78 14.89
N VAL A 42 22.11 60.31 16.12
CA VAL A 42 23.14 59.30 16.29
C VAL A 42 22.54 58.04 15.67
N THR A 43 22.92 57.78 14.43
CA THR A 43 22.76 56.47 13.81
C THR A 43 23.61 55.53 14.63
N GLU A 44 22.99 54.76 15.51
CA GLU A 44 23.66 53.63 16.11
C GLU A 44 24.14 52.77 14.95
N PRO A 45 25.41 52.39 14.90
CA PRO A 45 25.89 51.49 13.85
C PRO A 45 25.08 50.18 14.01
N ASP A 46 24.46 49.75 12.92
CA ASP A 46 23.81 48.46 12.79
C ASP A 46 24.87 47.42 13.18
N PHE A 47 24.79 46.92 14.42
CA PHE A 47 25.63 45.82 14.85
C PHE A 47 25.17 44.59 14.13
N ASP A 48 25.78 44.34 12.97
CA ASP A 48 25.61 43.12 12.21
C ASP A 48 26.13 41.96 13.09
N THR A 49 25.23 41.35 13.86
CA THR A 49 25.53 40.29 14.82
C THR A 49 26.14 39.04 14.18
N ASN A 50 26.26 39.02 12.86
CA ASN A 50 26.83 37.93 12.10
C ASN A 50 28.23 38.23 11.54
N ASN A 51 28.78 39.46 11.71
CA ASN A 51 30.11 39.86 11.23
C ASN A 51 31.07 40.06 12.39
N PHE A 52 32.11 39.25 12.46
CA PHE A 52 33.08 39.24 13.53
C PHE A 52 34.42 39.79 13.05
N LYS A 53 34.98 40.74 13.77
CA LYS A 53 36.36 41.24 13.54
C LYS A 53 37.31 40.53 14.47
N VAL A 54 38.39 39.95 13.95
CA VAL A 54 39.41 39.22 14.71
C VAL A 54 40.75 39.94 14.53
N ASP A 55 41.55 40.12 15.62
CA ASP A 55 42.80 40.83 15.57
C ASP A 55 43.90 40.08 14.80
N HIS A 56 43.82 38.77 14.78
CA HIS A 56 44.80 37.87 14.15
C HIS A 56 44.11 36.85 13.25
N PRO A 57 43.59 37.25 12.07
CA PRO A 57 42.88 36.34 11.16
C PRO A 57 43.74 35.18 10.67
N GLU A 58 45.07 35.38 10.61
CA GLU A 58 46.06 34.38 10.17
C GLU A 58 46.15 33.16 11.09
N ARG A 59 45.61 33.23 12.33
CA ARG A 59 45.60 32.11 13.29
C ARG A 59 44.50 31.09 13.02
N PHE A 60 43.57 31.44 12.15
CA PHE A 60 42.43 30.55 11.82
C PHE A 60 42.64 30.00 10.40
N PRO A 61 43.13 28.76 10.30
CA PRO A 61 43.28 28.13 8.99
C PRO A 61 41.94 27.99 8.29
N LEU A 62 41.95 28.22 6.99
CA LEU A 62 40.78 28.09 6.13
C LEU A 62 40.83 26.73 5.45
N THR A 63 39.71 26.08 5.40
CA THR A 63 39.49 24.87 4.60
C THR A 63 38.54 25.20 3.44
N THR A 64 38.75 24.56 2.30
CA THR A 64 37.88 24.73 1.13
C THR A 64 36.83 23.63 1.14
N ALA A 65 35.58 24.03 0.96
CA ALA A 65 34.46 23.06 0.88
C ALA A 65 34.65 22.16 -0.35
N GLY A 66 34.74 20.86 -0.10
CA GLY A 66 34.77 19.85 -1.14
C GLY A 66 33.44 19.70 -1.86
N GLU A 67 33.40 18.94 -2.95
CA GLU A 67 32.19 18.57 -3.67
C GLU A 67 31.81 17.14 -3.33
N TYR A 68 30.55 16.91 -2.95
CA TYR A 68 29.95 15.60 -2.77
C TYR A 68 28.71 15.49 -3.63
N VAL A 69 28.66 14.42 -4.40
CA VAL A 69 27.49 14.11 -5.23
C VAL A 69 26.58 13.21 -4.42
N ALA A 70 25.55 13.80 -3.84
CA ALA A 70 24.53 13.08 -3.07
C ALA A 70 23.40 12.66 -4.00
N ALA A 71 23.03 11.38 -3.96
CA ALA A 71 21.73 10.96 -4.45
C ALA A 71 20.77 11.08 -3.26
N PRO A 72 19.69 11.89 -3.34
CA PRO A 72 18.73 11.98 -2.27
C PRO A 72 18.10 10.60 -2.02
N GLU A 73 18.15 10.14 -0.79
CA GLU A 73 17.54 8.88 -0.37
C GLU A 73 16.22 9.16 0.33
N LEU A 74 15.17 8.49 -0.14
CA LEU A 74 13.86 8.53 0.48
C LEU A 74 13.57 7.20 1.17
N ASN A 75 13.53 7.22 2.50
CA ASN A 75 13.18 6.07 3.32
C ASN A 75 11.68 6.06 3.61
N VAL A 76 10.99 4.99 3.21
CA VAL A 76 9.55 4.85 3.35
C VAL A 76 9.22 3.51 3.98
N THR A 77 8.27 3.49 4.89
CA THR A 77 7.73 2.25 5.45
C THR A 77 6.79 1.59 4.45
N GLY A 78 6.92 0.29 4.29
CA GLY A 78 6.04 -0.54 3.47
C GLY A 78 5.59 -1.80 4.19
N VAL A 79 4.58 -2.44 3.64
CA VAL A 79 4.04 -3.72 4.13
C VAL A 79 4.11 -4.77 3.03
N VAL A 80 4.59 -5.96 3.38
CA VAL A 80 4.60 -7.11 2.48
C VAL A 80 3.18 -7.59 2.26
N SER A 81 2.72 -7.51 1.03
CA SER A 81 1.37 -7.89 0.60
C SER A 81 1.46 -8.99 -0.47
N PRO A 82 0.45 -9.83 -0.58
CA PRO A 82 0.43 -10.83 -1.64
C PRO A 82 0.22 -10.15 -3.00
N ASP A 83 0.77 -10.76 -4.04
CA ASP A 83 0.42 -10.40 -5.42
C ASP A 83 -1.00 -10.90 -5.72
N VAL A 84 -1.95 -9.98 -5.86
CA VAL A 84 -3.37 -10.29 -6.11
C VAL A 84 -3.54 -11.09 -7.41
N SER A 85 -2.68 -10.89 -8.41
CA SER A 85 -2.75 -11.65 -9.68
C SER A 85 -2.37 -13.12 -9.52
N ARG A 86 -1.69 -13.46 -8.42
CA ARG A 86 -1.25 -14.81 -8.05
C ARG A 86 -2.05 -15.41 -6.90
N GLN A 87 -3.17 -14.78 -6.53
CA GLN A 87 -4.12 -15.29 -5.55
C GLN A 87 -5.25 -16.01 -6.24
N VAL A 88 -5.53 -17.22 -5.81
CA VAL A 88 -6.63 -18.04 -6.33
C VAL A 88 -7.58 -18.35 -5.18
N PRO A 89 -8.78 -17.76 -5.19
CA PRO A 89 -9.82 -18.14 -4.23
C PRO A 89 -10.31 -19.56 -4.55
N VAL A 90 -10.54 -20.35 -3.51
CA VAL A 90 -11.09 -21.70 -3.60
C VAL A 90 -12.50 -21.69 -3.02
N PRO A 91 -13.53 -21.54 -3.88
CA PRO A 91 -14.92 -21.59 -3.43
C PRO A 91 -15.36 -23.03 -3.10
N SER A 92 -16.44 -23.17 -2.38
CA SER A 92 -17.15 -24.47 -2.29
C SER A 92 -17.94 -24.72 -3.58
N LEU A 93 -17.89 -25.95 -4.10
CA LEU A 93 -18.65 -26.36 -5.28
C LEU A 93 -20.12 -26.66 -4.96
N ALA A 94 -20.45 -26.92 -3.70
CA ALA A 94 -21.81 -27.24 -3.27
C ALA A 94 -22.13 -26.59 -1.93
N THR A 95 -23.43 -26.33 -1.72
CA THR A 95 -23.94 -25.85 -0.44
C THR A 95 -24.02 -26.99 0.56
N GLY A 96 -23.54 -26.77 1.79
CA GLY A 96 -23.56 -27.83 2.79
C GLY A 96 -22.75 -27.46 4.03
N ARG A 97 -22.38 -28.52 4.77
CA ARG A 97 -21.58 -28.42 6.00
C ARG A 97 -20.23 -29.07 5.82
N VAL A 98 -19.19 -28.33 6.23
CA VAL A 98 -17.81 -28.85 6.25
C VAL A 98 -17.74 -30.01 7.26
N VAL A 99 -17.29 -31.17 6.82
CA VAL A 99 -17.12 -32.35 7.67
C VAL A 99 -15.67 -32.60 8.05
N GLU A 100 -14.74 -32.23 7.18
CA GLU A 100 -13.33 -32.49 7.39
C GLU A 100 -12.48 -31.40 6.68
N ILE A 101 -11.43 -30.94 7.33
CA ILE A 101 -10.46 -30.01 6.78
C ILE A 101 -9.08 -30.66 6.89
N GLN A 102 -8.37 -30.78 5.75
CA GLN A 102 -7.08 -31.47 5.65
C GLN A 102 -5.89 -30.51 5.71
N VAL A 103 -6.12 -29.20 5.58
CA VAL A 103 -5.08 -28.16 5.49
C VAL A 103 -5.40 -27.02 6.44
N ARG A 104 -4.38 -26.23 6.78
CA ARG A 104 -4.46 -25.09 7.70
C ARG A 104 -3.89 -23.85 7.05
N LEU A 105 -4.20 -22.72 7.64
CA LEU A 105 -3.58 -21.43 7.28
C LEU A 105 -2.05 -21.56 7.39
N GLY A 106 -1.34 -21.17 6.31
CA GLY A 106 0.12 -21.24 6.21
C GLY A 106 0.68 -22.55 5.63
N ASP A 107 -0.16 -23.57 5.41
CA ASP A 107 0.28 -24.82 4.79
C ASP A 107 0.59 -24.62 3.30
N GLU A 108 1.65 -25.29 2.84
CA GLU A 108 1.96 -25.39 1.42
C GLU A 108 1.16 -26.53 0.79
N VAL A 109 0.48 -26.26 -0.30
CA VAL A 109 -0.38 -27.21 -1.01
C VAL A 109 0.04 -27.37 -2.47
N LYS A 110 -0.18 -28.57 -3.00
CA LYS A 110 0.05 -28.90 -4.42
C LYS A 110 -1.27 -28.88 -5.18
N LYS A 111 -1.22 -28.52 -6.45
CA LYS A 111 -2.38 -28.66 -7.35
C LYS A 111 -2.95 -30.06 -7.30
N GLY A 112 -4.26 -30.19 -7.12
CA GLY A 112 -4.96 -31.47 -6.97
C GLY A 112 -4.92 -32.07 -5.56
N GLN A 113 -4.33 -31.40 -4.56
CA GLN A 113 -4.36 -31.83 -3.17
C GLN A 113 -5.74 -31.56 -2.55
N LEU A 114 -6.27 -32.53 -1.82
CA LEU A 114 -7.53 -32.40 -1.08
C LEU A 114 -7.38 -31.35 0.03
N LEU A 115 -8.29 -30.38 0.05
CA LEU A 115 -8.30 -29.30 1.03
C LEU A 115 -9.35 -29.55 2.13
N PHE A 116 -10.58 -29.83 1.73
CA PHE A 116 -11.67 -30.05 2.67
C PHE A 116 -12.80 -30.85 2.02
N LYS A 117 -13.70 -31.36 2.85
CA LYS A 117 -14.88 -32.13 2.45
C LYS A 117 -16.14 -31.44 2.94
N VAL A 118 -17.16 -31.39 2.08
CA VAL A 118 -18.47 -30.81 2.36
C VAL A 118 -19.54 -31.87 2.23
N ARG A 119 -20.37 -32.04 3.26
CA ARG A 119 -21.59 -32.85 3.15
C ARG A 119 -22.69 -31.96 2.58
N SER A 120 -23.16 -32.30 1.38
CA SER A 120 -24.12 -31.51 0.63
C SER A 120 -25.43 -32.21 0.41
N THR A 121 -26.54 -31.48 0.62
CA THR A 121 -27.88 -31.89 0.23
C THR A 121 -28.11 -31.78 -1.28
N ASP A 122 -27.38 -30.88 -1.94
CA ASP A 122 -27.48 -30.65 -3.40
C ASP A 122 -27.00 -31.89 -4.16
N VAL A 123 -25.91 -32.53 -3.69
CA VAL A 123 -25.41 -33.78 -4.26
C VAL A 123 -26.43 -34.91 -4.06
N ALA A 124 -27.06 -35.01 -2.88
CA ALA A 124 -28.08 -36.03 -2.62
C ALA A 124 -29.29 -35.85 -3.55
N GLY A 125 -29.70 -34.60 -3.80
CA GLY A 125 -30.76 -34.27 -4.76
C GLY A 125 -30.37 -34.63 -6.20
N ALA A 126 -29.21 -34.19 -6.65
CA ALA A 126 -28.71 -34.47 -7.99
C ALA A 126 -28.53 -35.97 -8.25
N TYR A 127 -28.08 -36.72 -7.24
CA TYR A 127 -28.00 -38.19 -7.32
C TYR A 127 -29.36 -38.85 -7.43
N SER A 128 -30.38 -38.37 -6.67
CA SER A 128 -31.74 -38.84 -6.83
C SER A 128 -32.28 -38.64 -8.24
N ASP A 129 -32.03 -37.45 -8.82
CA ASP A 129 -32.46 -37.12 -10.17
C ASP A 129 -31.72 -37.96 -11.22
N TYR A 130 -30.40 -38.17 -11.06
CA TYR A 130 -29.64 -39.10 -11.90
C TYR A 130 -30.22 -40.51 -11.86
N ARG A 131 -30.51 -41.04 -10.69
CA ARG A 131 -31.13 -42.40 -10.58
C ARG A 131 -32.49 -42.50 -11.27
N LYS A 132 -33.33 -41.44 -11.17
CA LYS A 132 -34.59 -41.38 -11.94
C LYS A 132 -34.30 -41.35 -13.43
N GLY A 133 -33.33 -40.58 -13.89
CA GLY A 133 -32.89 -40.52 -15.30
C GLY A 133 -32.48 -41.90 -15.82
N VAL A 134 -31.65 -42.63 -15.08
CA VAL A 134 -31.25 -44.01 -15.43
C VAL A 134 -32.45 -44.93 -15.57
N GLN A 135 -33.39 -44.90 -14.62
CA GLN A 135 -34.58 -45.78 -14.67
C GLN A 135 -35.51 -45.38 -15.84
N ASN A 136 -35.70 -44.12 -16.11
CA ASN A 136 -36.54 -43.64 -17.21
C ASN A 136 -35.92 -44.02 -18.58
N GLU A 137 -34.61 -43.84 -18.79
CA GLU A 137 -33.90 -44.28 -20.01
C GLU A 137 -34.04 -45.79 -20.20
N GLN A 138 -33.78 -46.55 -19.15
CA GLN A 138 -33.88 -48.00 -19.26
C GLN A 138 -35.32 -48.45 -19.60
N LEU A 139 -36.36 -47.84 -19.04
CA LEU A 139 -37.74 -48.11 -19.37
C LEU A 139 -38.06 -47.74 -20.84
N ALA A 140 -37.66 -46.53 -21.28
CA ALA A 140 -37.87 -46.06 -22.65
C ALA A 140 -37.19 -46.94 -23.67
N LYS A 141 -35.97 -47.39 -23.38
CA LYS A 141 -35.21 -48.33 -24.23
C LYS A 141 -35.89 -49.68 -24.36
N ILE A 142 -36.43 -50.24 -23.28
CA ILE A 142 -37.21 -51.48 -23.32
C ILE A 142 -38.47 -51.27 -24.16
N GLN A 143 -39.17 -50.14 -24.03
CA GLN A 143 -40.37 -49.80 -24.80
C GLN A 143 -40.01 -49.65 -26.30
N LEU A 144 -38.92 -48.97 -26.63
CA LEU A 144 -38.45 -48.83 -27.99
C LEU A 144 -38.12 -50.18 -28.61
N ASN A 145 -37.37 -51.04 -27.93
CA ASN A 145 -37.03 -52.39 -28.41
C ASN A 145 -38.31 -53.22 -28.67
N ARG A 146 -39.29 -53.16 -27.78
CA ARG A 146 -40.59 -53.79 -27.98
C ARG A 146 -41.32 -53.24 -29.22
N ALA A 147 -41.35 -51.91 -29.36
CA ALA A 147 -41.97 -51.25 -30.52
C ALA A 147 -41.28 -51.64 -31.84
N LYS A 148 -39.93 -51.73 -31.85
CA LYS A 148 -39.15 -52.21 -33.02
C LYS A 148 -39.59 -53.61 -33.43
N THR A 149 -39.63 -54.57 -32.52
CA THR A 149 -40.04 -55.93 -32.76
C THR A 149 -41.50 -56.03 -33.29
N LEU A 150 -42.45 -55.26 -32.68
CA LEU A 150 -43.81 -55.26 -33.14
C LEU A 150 -44.01 -54.61 -34.52
N TYR A 151 -43.24 -53.60 -34.84
CA TYR A 151 -43.26 -52.96 -36.13
C TYR A 151 -42.69 -53.86 -37.23
N GLU A 152 -41.61 -54.58 -36.98
CA GLU A 152 -41.03 -55.61 -37.86
C GLU A 152 -42.04 -56.72 -38.20
N HIS A 153 -42.93 -57.02 -37.27
CA HIS A 153 -44.01 -58.03 -37.48
C HIS A 153 -45.34 -57.42 -38.00
N GLY A 154 -45.34 -56.12 -38.35
CA GLY A 154 -46.52 -55.43 -38.88
C GLY A 154 -47.65 -55.20 -37.84
N ALA A 155 -47.38 -55.34 -36.56
CA ALA A 155 -48.39 -55.27 -35.51
C ALA A 155 -48.71 -53.83 -35.04
N ILE A 156 -47.84 -52.85 -35.36
CA ILE A 156 -48.04 -51.42 -35.02
C ILE A 156 -47.73 -50.50 -36.21
N PRO A 157 -48.32 -49.29 -36.27
CA PRO A 157 -48.01 -48.32 -37.28
C PRO A 157 -46.65 -47.64 -37.03
N LYS A 158 -46.02 -47.09 -38.10
CA LYS A 158 -44.70 -46.41 -38.03
C LYS A 158 -44.70 -45.23 -37.03
N SER A 159 -45.80 -44.51 -36.93
CA SER A 159 -45.95 -43.37 -35.98
C SER A 159 -45.76 -43.83 -34.52
N THR A 160 -46.18 -45.05 -34.14
CA THR A 160 -45.95 -45.58 -32.82
C THR A 160 -44.51 -45.91 -32.53
N LEU A 161 -43.77 -46.43 -33.52
CA LEU A 161 -42.33 -46.64 -33.44
C LEU A 161 -41.59 -45.31 -33.29
N GLU A 162 -41.91 -44.30 -34.13
CA GLU A 162 -41.32 -42.98 -34.06
C GLU A 162 -41.58 -42.31 -32.74
N THR A 163 -42.78 -42.46 -32.15
CA THR A 163 -43.07 -41.96 -30.80
C THR A 163 -42.20 -42.63 -29.73
N ALA A 164 -42.03 -43.97 -29.80
CA ALA A 164 -41.20 -44.70 -28.85
C ALA A 164 -39.71 -44.28 -28.99
N GLN A 165 -39.26 -43.99 -30.22
CA GLN A 165 -37.89 -43.53 -30.47
C GLN A 165 -37.68 -42.15 -29.87
N THR A 166 -38.58 -41.20 -30.15
CA THR A 166 -38.50 -39.85 -29.58
C THR A 166 -38.54 -39.87 -28.04
N THR A 167 -39.32 -40.82 -27.46
CA THR A 167 -39.37 -40.95 -26.00
C THR A 167 -38.04 -41.44 -25.41
N GLU A 168 -37.37 -42.37 -26.09
CA GLU A 168 -36.07 -42.87 -25.66
C GLU A 168 -34.98 -41.79 -25.85
N ASP A 169 -34.97 -41.07 -27.01
CA ASP A 169 -34.06 -39.97 -27.27
C ASP A 169 -34.17 -38.88 -26.17
N ASN A 170 -35.40 -38.51 -25.76
CA ASN A 170 -35.60 -37.53 -24.69
C ASN A 170 -35.10 -38.05 -23.34
N ALA A 171 -35.35 -39.35 -23.03
CA ALA A 171 -34.89 -39.93 -21.78
C ALA A 171 -33.36 -40.04 -21.71
N LEU A 172 -32.67 -40.22 -22.87
CA LEU A 172 -31.23 -40.21 -22.96
C LEU A 172 -30.69 -38.81 -22.68
N VAL A 173 -31.24 -37.75 -23.27
CA VAL A 173 -30.86 -36.36 -23.03
C VAL A 173 -31.04 -35.97 -21.55
N ASP A 174 -32.15 -36.40 -20.93
CA ASP A 174 -32.40 -36.18 -19.49
C ASP A 174 -31.34 -36.89 -18.62
N LEU A 175 -30.96 -38.12 -18.97
CA LEU A 175 -29.90 -38.86 -18.29
C LEU A 175 -28.53 -38.17 -18.43
N GLU A 176 -28.18 -37.72 -19.65
CA GLU A 176 -26.93 -36.99 -19.89
C GLU A 176 -26.90 -35.70 -19.05
N THR A 177 -28.00 -34.93 -19.02
CA THR A 177 -28.09 -33.67 -18.28
C THR A 177 -27.93 -33.90 -16.77
N THR A 178 -28.59 -34.94 -16.21
CA THR A 178 -28.50 -35.26 -14.79
C THR A 178 -27.12 -35.83 -14.42
N THR A 179 -26.48 -36.58 -15.32
CA THR A 179 -25.11 -37.07 -15.18
C THR A 179 -24.10 -35.91 -15.12
N GLU A 180 -24.22 -34.96 -16.04
CA GLU A 180 -23.32 -33.81 -16.10
C GLU A 180 -23.49 -32.91 -14.87
N ARG A 181 -24.74 -32.68 -14.43
CA ARG A 181 -25.00 -31.95 -13.17
C ARG A 181 -24.31 -32.60 -11.97
N LEU A 182 -24.31 -33.93 -11.88
CA LEU A 182 -23.66 -34.64 -10.80
C LEU A 182 -22.13 -34.51 -10.85
N ARG A 183 -21.54 -34.56 -12.07
CA ARG A 183 -20.10 -34.31 -12.29
C ARG A 183 -19.67 -32.90 -11.92
N LEU A 184 -20.45 -31.87 -12.28
CA LEU A 184 -20.19 -30.50 -11.93
C LEU A 184 -20.16 -30.26 -10.43
N LEU A 185 -20.92 -31.03 -9.65
CA LEU A 185 -20.87 -31.03 -8.20
C LEU A 185 -19.68 -31.83 -7.62
N GLY A 186 -18.80 -32.37 -8.47
CA GLY A 186 -17.63 -33.13 -8.03
C GLY A 186 -17.95 -34.53 -7.47
N SER A 187 -19.12 -35.11 -7.84
CA SER A 187 -19.52 -36.43 -7.37
C SER A 187 -19.45 -37.46 -8.51
N ASP A 188 -18.94 -38.68 -8.17
CA ASP A 188 -18.96 -39.80 -9.10
C ASP A 188 -20.34 -40.47 -9.09
N PRO A 189 -20.99 -40.64 -10.26
CA PRO A 189 -22.26 -41.35 -10.36
C PRO A 189 -22.23 -42.77 -9.80
N ASN A 190 -21.09 -43.45 -9.81
CA ASN A 190 -20.91 -44.81 -9.36
C ASN A 190 -20.67 -44.93 -7.83
N HIS A 191 -20.21 -43.84 -7.19
CA HIS A 191 -19.87 -43.80 -5.76
C HIS A 191 -20.50 -42.61 -5.07
N PRO A 192 -21.81 -42.51 -4.96
CA PRO A 192 -22.47 -41.38 -4.36
C PRO A 192 -22.26 -41.35 -2.85
N SER A 193 -21.44 -40.46 -2.37
CA SER A 193 -21.14 -40.33 -0.94
C SER A 193 -21.91 -39.23 -0.24
N GLY A 194 -22.62 -38.36 -0.97
CA GLY A 194 -23.20 -37.12 -0.45
C GLY A 194 -22.12 -36.12 0.06
N ILE A 195 -20.85 -36.44 -0.17
CA ILE A 195 -19.70 -35.68 0.21
C ILE A 195 -19.04 -35.13 -1.06
N VAL A 196 -18.82 -33.83 -1.09
CA VAL A 196 -18.05 -33.14 -2.13
C VAL A 196 -16.64 -32.93 -1.60
N GLU A 197 -15.67 -33.38 -2.37
CA GLU A 197 -14.25 -33.16 -2.11
C GLU A 197 -13.80 -31.94 -2.88
N VAL A 198 -13.18 -30.98 -2.19
CA VAL A 198 -12.65 -29.74 -2.78
C VAL A 198 -11.15 -29.81 -2.79
N PHE A 199 -10.58 -29.69 -4.00
CA PHE A 199 -9.15 -29.81 -4.27
C PHE A 199 -8.52 -28.45 -4.58
N ALA A 200 -7.21 -28.33 -4.36
CA ALA A 200 -6.44 -27.16 -4.71
C ALA A 200 -6.36 -26.98 -6.24
N PRO A 201 -6.82 -25.87 -6.81
CA PRO A 201 -6.75 -25.62 -8.25
C PRO A 201 -5.32 -25.31 -8.73
N VAL A 202 -4.49 -24.79 -7.82
CA VAL A 202 -3.09 -24.41 -8.05
C VAL A 202 -2.21 -24.86 -6.88
N SER A 203 -0.89 -24.91 -7.11
CA SER A 203 0.08 -25.06 -6.02
C SER A 203 0.37 -23.69 -5.40
N GLY A 204 0.65 -23.64 -4.09
CA GLY A 204 0.96 -22.41 -3.36
C GLY A 204 0.76 -22.59 -1.86
N VAL A 205 0.64 -21.47 -1.15
CA VAL A 205 0.43 -21.43 0.30
C VAL A 205 -1.00 -20.97 0.61
N ILE A 206 -1.64 -21.57 1.62
CA ILE A 206 -2.94 -21.12 2.14
C ILE A 206 -2.74 -19.79 2.86
N THR A 207 -3.19 -18.69 2.26
CA THR A 207 -3.03 -17.34 2.80
C THR A 207 -4.27 -16.81 3.51
N ASP A 208 -5.41 -17.45 3.30
CA ASP A 208 -6.66 -17.14 4.01
C ASP A 208 -7.48 -18.41 4.24
N GLN A 209 -8.11 -18.50 5.41
CA GLN A 209 -8.99 -19.58 5.82
C GLN A 209 -10.23 -19.02 6.52
N GLN A 210 -11.39 -19.13 5.90
CA GLN A 210 -12.66 -18.60 6.38
C GLN A 210 -13.60 -19.69 6.95
N ILE A 211 -13.17 -20.95 6.93
CA ILE A 211 -13.97 -22.09 7.40
C ILE A 211 -13.32 -22.81 8.56
N THR A 212 -14.18 -23.40 9.37
CA THR A 212 -13.85 -24.33 10.44
C THR A 212 -14.65 -25.63 10.30
N ASN A 213 -14.26 -26.67 11.02
CA ASN A 213 -15.06 -27.90 11.06
C ASN A 213 -16.48 -27.56 11.51
N GLN A 214 -17.46 -28.18 10.84
CA GLN A 214 -18.92 -28.00 11.06
C GLN A 214 -19.48 -26.65 10.57
N SER A 215 -18.66 -25.73 10.01
CA SER A 215 -19.19 -24.49 9.42
C SER A 215 -20.06 -24.79 8.18
N GLY A 216 -21.09 -23.97 7.97
CA GLY A 216 -21.87 -23.97 6.73
C GLY A 216 -21.12 -23.24 5.62
N VAL A 217 -21.19 -23.77 4.40
CA VAL A 217 -20.68 -23.13 3.19
C VAL A 217 -21.77 -23.07 2.13
N GLN A 218 -21.71 -22.03 1.30
CA GLN A 218 -22.62 -21.88 0.14
C GLN A 218 -21.82 -22.05 -1.15
N ALA A 219 -22.46 -22.67 -2.15
CA ALA A 219 -21.84 -22.88 -3.44
C ALA A 219 -21.50 -21.54 -4.12
N LEU A 220 -20.26 -21.39 -4.56
CA LEU A 220 -19.75 -20.24 -5.36
C LEU A 220 -20.05 -18.86 -4.75
N THR A 221 -20.27 -18.78 -3.44
CA THR A 221 -20.64 -17.54 -2.75
C THR A 221 -19.55 -17.14 -1.74
N PRO A 222 -19.10 -15.88 -1.72
CA PRO A 222 -18.20 -15.38 -0.67
C PRO A 222 -18.85 -15.43 0.74
N PRO A 223 -18.02 -15.58 1.80
CA PRO A 223 -16.57 -15.69 1.77
C PRO A 223 -16.07 -17.03 1.25
N ASN A 224 -14.97 -17.01 0.49
CA ASN A 224 -14.36 -18.24 0.01
C ASN A 224 -13.75 -19.04 1.16
N PRO A 225 -13.94 -20.37 1.20
CA PRO A 225 -13.35 -21.24 2.22
C PRO A 225 -11.86 -21.07 2.43
N PHE A 226 -11.10 -20.99 1.34
CA PHE A 226 -9.66 -20.80 1.33
C PHE A 226 -9.23 -19.82 0.22
N THR A 227 -8.05 -19.22 0.39
CA THR A 227 -7.32 -18.56 -0.68
C THR A 227 -5.92 -19.14 -0.74
N ILE A 228 -5.49 -19.55 -1.93
CA ILE A 228 -4.15 -20.04 -2.20
C ILE A 228 -3.38 -18.95 -2.92
N SER A 229 -2.18 -18.63 -2.46
CA SER A 229 -1.32 -17.63 -3.07
C SER A 229 0.05 -18.22 -3.40
N ASP A 230 0.57 -17.88 -4.56
CA ASP A 230 1.98 -18.06 -4.86
C ASP A 230 2.76 -16.91 -4.22
N ILE A 231 3.54 -17.24 -3.19
CA ILE A 231 4.36 -16.28 -2.44
C ILE A 231 5.80 -16.21 -2.90
N SER A 232 6.14 -16.81 -4.04
CA SER A 232 7.49 -16.69 -4.64
C SER A 232 7.80 -15.25 -5.06
N HIS A 233 6.78 -14.48 -5.38
CA HIS A 233 6.82 -13.05 -5.63
C HIS A 233 5.79 -12.37 -4.74
N VAL A 234 6.18 -11.29 -4.15
CA VAL A 234 5.30 -10.50 -3.26
C VAL A 234 5.35 -9.03 -3.65
N TRP A 235 4.34 -8.31 -3.28
CA TRP A 235 4.34 -6.87 -3.36
C TRP A 235 4.74 -6.27 -2.03
N ILE A 236 5.51 -5.19 -2.09
CA ILE A 236 5.69 -4.29 -0.97
C ILE A 236 4.90 -3.03 -1.30
N VAL A 237 3.92 -2.74 -0.49
CA VAL A 237 3.08 -1.55 -0.63
C VAL A 237 3.60 -0.52 0.35
N CYS A 238 4.21 0.54 -0.19
CA CYS A 238 4.79 1.65 0.57
C CYS A 238 3.82 2.84 0.58
N ASP A 239 3.76 3.55 1.71
CA ASP A 239 2.99 4.77 1.87
C ASP A 239 3.90 6.00 1.71
N VAL A 240 3.94 6.58 0.50
CA VAL A 240 4.79 7.73 0.16
C VAL A 240 4.00 9.01 0.31
N TYR A 241 4.51 9.96 1.08
CA TYR A 241 3.89 11.28 1.26
C TYR A 241 3.85 12.07 -0.05
N GLU A 242 2.82 12.89 -0.22
CA GLU A 242 2.56 13.70 -1.42
C GLU A 242 3.77 14.57 -1.81
N ASN A 243 4.45 15.19 -0.84
CA ASN A 243 5.63 16.04 -1.07
C ASN A 243 6.86 15.26 -1.58
N ASN A 244 6.90 13.94 -1.38
CA ASN A 244 8.02 13.09 -1.77
C ASN A 244 7.75 12.28 -3.04
N LEU A 245 6.53 12.35 -3.59
CA LEU A 245 6.16 11.57 -4.77
C LEU A 245 7.03 11.86 -6.01
N GLY A 246 7.52 13.08 -6.13
CA GLY A 246 8.44 13.46 -7.21
C GLY A 246 9.79 12.74 -7.20
N GLN A 247 10.15 12.08 -6.10
CA GLN A 247 11.40 11.32 -5.97
C GLN A 247 11.24 9.83 -6.31
N VAL A 248 10.01 9.37 -6.59
CA VAL A 248 9.72 7.96 -6.87
C VAL A 248 9.22 7.80 -8.29
N HIS A 249 9.86 6.92 -9.07
CA HIS A 249 9.51 6.71 -10.47
C HIS A 249 9.23 5.24 -10.76
N THR A 250 8.28 4.99 -11.65
CA THR A 250 7.96 3.64 -12.07
C THR A 250 9.13 3.01 -12.84
N GLY A 251 9.44 1.77 -12.51
CA GLY A 251 10.53 1.03 -13.15
C GLY A 251 11.87 1.07 -12.41
N GLU A 252 12.03 1.96 -11.45
CA GLU A 252 13.23 2.07 -10.61
C GLU A 252 13.28 1.01 -9.53
N TYR A 253 14.50 0.76 -9.03
CA TYR A 253 14.74 -0.15 -7.93
C TYR A 253 14.82 0.62 -6.61
N ALA A 254 14.23 0.03 -5.57
CA ALA A 254 14.40 0.46 -4.20
C ALA A 254 15.09 -0.66 -3.40
N ASP A 255 15.91 -0.28 -2.44
CA ASP A 255 16.52 -1.20 -1.50
C ASP A 255 15.57 -1.45 -0.34
N ILE A 256 15.36 -2.72 -0.01
CA ILE A 256 14.38 -3.15 0.98
C ILE A 256 15.11 -3.73 2.19
N HIS A 257 14.93 -3.06 3.30
CA HIS A 257 15.50 -3.42 4.59
C HIS A 257 14.43 -4.06 5.49
N LEU A 258 14.77 -5.21 6.05
CA LEU A 258 13.90 -5.94 6.97
C LEU A 258 14.47 -5.85 8.38
N ALA A 259 13.70 -5.39 9.34
CA ALA A 259 14.12 -5.38 10.75
C ALA A 259 14.44 -6.78 11.28
N ALA A 260 13.74 -7.82 10.78
CA ALA A 260 14.00 -9.21 11.15
C ALA A 260 15.32 -9.77 10.59
N TYR A 261 15.87 -9.16 9.53
CA TYR A 261 17.09 -9.62 8.84
C TYR A 261 17.97 -8.42 8.45
N PRO A 262 18.60 -7.73 9.42
CA PRO A 262 19.29 -6.45 9.19
C PRO A 262 20.49 -6.56 8.24
N ASN A 263 21.07 -7.75 8.09
CA ASN A 263 22.22 -7.99 7.21
C ASN A 263 21.81 -8.39 5.78
N ARG A 264 20.53 -8.36 5.45
CA ARG A 264 20.02 -8.70 4.12
C ARG A 264 19.25 -7.53 3.54
N VAL A 265 19.70 -7.06 2.39
CA VAL A 265 19.02 -6.05 1.59
C VAL A 265 18.45 -6.76 0.37
N LEU A 266 17.15 -6.62 0.15
CA LEU A 266 16.48 -7.09 -1.06
C LEU A 266 16.29 -5.92 -2.00
N LYS A 267 16.16 -6.20 -3.28
CA LYS A 267 15.83 -5.18 -4.29
C LYS A 267 14.40 -5.37 -4.76
N GLY A 268 13.63 -4.30 -4.71
CA GLY A 268 12.27 -4.25 -5.24
C GLY A 268 12.18 -3.29 -6.41
N ARG A 269 11.46 -3.67 -7.45
CA ARG A 269 11.22 -2.79 -8.59
C ARG A 269 9.88 -2.08 -8.43
N THR A 270 9.87 -0.77 -8.57
CA THR A 270 8.65 0.04 -8.57
C THR A 270 7.79 -0.33 -9.77
N SER A 271 6.70 -1.03 -9.53
CA SER A 271 5.78 -1.49 -10.60
C SER A 271 4.66 -0.51 -10.88
N ASN A 272 4.18 0.16 -9.84
CA ASN A 272 3.08 1.13 -9.98
C ASN A 272 3.08 2.15 -8.84
N ILE A 273 2.69 3.37 -9.18
CA ILE A 273 2.36 4.44 -8.23
C ILE A 273 0.86 4.66 -8.38
N LEU A 274 0.09 4.37 -7.32
CA LEU A 274 -1.37 4.50 -7.38
C LEU A 274 -1.77 5.98 -7.51
N PRO A 275 -2.69 6.31 -8.43
CA PRO A 275 -3.10 7.71 -8.69
C PRO A 275 -4.09 8.25 -7.65
N ILE A 276 -4.22 7.58 -6.50
CA ILE A 276 -5.14 7.93 -5.43
C ILE A 276 -4.33 8.20 -4.16
N ILE A 277 -4.54 9.36 -3.58
CA ILE A 277 -3.96 9.76 -2.29
C ILE A 277 -5.00 9.48 -1.21
N ASP A 278 -4.58 8.84 -0.12
CA ASP A 278 -5.40 8.70 1.08
C ASP A 278 -5.53 10.08 1.76
N PRO A 279 -6.74 10.66 1.86
CA PRO A 279 -6.91 12.01 2.38
C PRO A 279 -6.62 12.13 3.89
N ASN A 280 -6.65 11.02 4.64
CA ASN A 280 -6.43 11.03 6.08
C ASN A 280 -4.94 11.13 6.42
N ILE A 281 -4.10 10.41 5.68
CA ILE A 281 -2.65 10.33 5.92
C ILE A 281 -1.82 11.04 4.85
N ARG A 282 -2.46 11.54 3.78
CA ARG A 282 -1.84 12.25 2.64
C ARG A 282 -0.69 11.48 2.00
N THR A 283 -0.87 10.18 1.84
CA THR A 283 0.09 9.30 1.18
C THR A 283 -0.50 8.68 -0.07
N ALA A 284 0.34 8.48 -1.07
CA ALA A 284 0.05 7.61 -2.21
C ALA A 284 0.68 6.25 -1.98
N LYS A 285 -0.01 5.19 -2.40
CA LYS A 285 0.53 3.84 -2.31
C LYS A 285 1.43 3.57 -3.52
N VAL A 286 2.68 3.24 -3.22
CA VAL A 286 3.68 2.81 -4.20
C VAL A 286 3.88 1.32 -4.06
N ARG A 287 3.76 0.59 -5.16
CA ARG A 287 3.91 -0.85 -5.18
C ARG A 287 5.26 -1.25 -5.76
N LEU A 288 6.01 -2.00 -4.98
CA LEU A 288 7.26 -2.64 -5.40
C LEU A 288 7.02 -4.13 -5.63
N GLU A 289 7.55 -4.67 -6.70
CA GLU A 289 7.59 -6.10 -6.97
C GLU A 289 8.92 -6.67 -6.48
N VAL A 290 8.85 -7.73 -5.67
CA VAL A 290 9.99 -8.34 -5.03
C VAL A 290 9.93 -9.85 -5.18
N GLU A 291 11.04 -10.44 -5.62
CA GLU A 291 11.23 -11.89 -5.56
C GLU A 291 11.47 -12.29 -4.09
N ASN A 292 10.72 -13.25 -3.61
CA ASN A 292 10.80 -13.71 -2.23
C ASN A 292 11.76 -14.90 -2.11
N PRO A 293 12.93 -14.74 -1.50
CA PRO A 293 13.86 -15.86 -1.25
C PRO A 293 13.41 -16.76 -0.07
N GLY A 294 12.12 -16.73 0.29
CA GLY A 294 11.54 -17.53 1.37
C GLY A 294 11.61 -16.88 2.76
N ILE A 295 12.09 -15.63 2.86
CA ILE A 295 12.19 -14.89 4.14
C ILE A 295 11.09 -13.85 4.34
N LEU A 296 10.46 -13.38 3.26
CA LEU A 296 9.35 -12.44 3.33
C LEU A 296 8.06 -13.17 3.70
N ARG A 297 7.41 -12.71 4.74
CA ARG A 297 6.09 -13.18 5.15
C ARG A 297 5.07 -12.07 4.97
N LEU A 298 3.89 -12.42 4.52
CA LEU A 298 2.79 -11.47 4.35
C LEU A 298 2.49 -10.76 5.68
N GLY A 299 2.27 -9.45 5.61
CA GLY A 299 2.07 -8.60 6.80
C GLY A 299 3.35 -8.09 7.47
N MET A 300 4.55 -8.49 7.03
CA MET A 300 5.79 -7.91 7.56
C MET A 300 5.92 -6.45 7.18
N PHE A 301 6.42 -5.63 8.13
CA PHE A 301 6.85 -4.26 7.86
C PHE A 301 8.28 -4.25 7.36
N VAL A 302 8.54 -3.42 6.39
CA VAL A 302 9.85 -3.21 5.79
C VAL A 302 10.12 -1.73 5.59
N THR A 303 11.37 -1.34 5.46
CA THR A 303 11.77 0.01 5.02
C THR A 303 12.27 -0.10 3.59
N ALA A 304 11.64 0.64 2.68
CA ALA A 304 12.08 0.78 1.30
C ALA A 304 12.85 2.09 1.16
N THR A 305 14.08 2.02 0.66
CA THR A 305 14.94 3.18 0.36
C THR A 305 14.93 3.39 -1.14
N PHE A 306 14.30 4.47 -1.57
CA PHE A 306 14.32 4.91 -2.97
C PHE A 306 15.51 5.82 -3.18
N HIS A 307 16.22 5.64 -4.29
CA HIS A 307 17.36 6.47 -4.67
C HIS A 307 16.93 7.45 -5.75
N GLY A 308 17.03 8.76 -5.45
CA GLY A 308 16.64 9.80 -6.40
C GLY A 308 17.51 9.78 -7.66
N LEU A 309 16.90 10.03 -8.80
CA LEU A 309 17.59 10.08 -10.11
C LEU A 309 18.50 11.29 -10.26
N THR A 310 18.19 12.38 -9.57
CA THR A 310 18.94 13.63 -9.70
C THR A 310 19.99 13.66 -8.60
N ALA A 311 21.23 13.46 -9.00
CA ALA A 311 22.35 13.68 -8.10
C ALA A 311 22.50 15.18 -7.84
N GLU A 312 22.41 15.58 -6.59
CA GLU A 312 22.64 16.96 -6.16
C GLU A 312 24.09 17.12 -5.69
N LYS A 313 24.69 18.27 -6.06
CA LYS A 313 26.05 18.59 -5.63
C LYS A 313 25.99 19.36 -4.32
N HIS A 314 26.34 18.70 -3.25
CA HIS A 314 26.45 19.29 -1.92
C HIS A 314 27.89 19.64 -1.59
N ALA A 315 28.06 20.60 -0.69
CA ALA A 315 29.37 20.90 -0.14
C ALA A 315 29.75 19.87 0.93
N THR A 316 31.04 19.62 1.12
CA THR A 316 31.56 18.83 2.25
C THR A 316 32.57 19.61 3.04
N LEU A 317 32.50 19.52 4.35
CA LEU A 317 33.41 20.16 5.27
C LEU A 317 33.93 19.14 6.31
N PRO A 318 35.12 19.34 6.88
CA PRO A 318 35.51 18.68 8.10
C PRO A 318 34.48 18.96 9.18
N ALA A 319 34.11 17.95 9.98
CA ALA A 319 33.09 18.12 11.04
C ALA A 319 33.45 19.21 12.05
N ALA A 320 34.73 19.47 12.26
CA ALA A 320 35.23 20.56 13.12
C ALA A 320 34.90 21.96 12.60
N ALA A 321 34.67 22.14 11.29
CA ALA A 321 34.35 23.41 10.67
C ALA A 321 32.86 23.80 10.86
N ILE A 322 32.02 22.88 11.35
CA ILE A 322 30.60 23.11 11.59
C ILE A 322 30.39 23.31 13.10
N LEU A 323 29.76 24.41 13.47
CA LEU A 323 29.41 24.74 14.85
C LEU A 323 27.92 24.44 15.08
N HIS A 324 27.62 23.54 16.00
CA HIS A 324 26.25 23.30 16.46
C HIS A 324 25.94 24.19 17.65
N LEU A 325 25.02 25.12 17.49
CA LEU A 325 24.65 26.07 18.54
C LEU A 325 23.14 26.31 18.52
N HIS A 326 22.44 26.06 19.63
CA HIS A 326 20.99 26.27 19.83
C HIS A 326 20.12 25.65 18.72
N ASP A 327 20.29 24.35 18.47
CA ASP A 327 19.56 23.59 17.42
C ASP A 327 19.76 24.11 15.99
N ARG A 328 20.81 24.89 15.76
CA ARG A 328 21.22 25.39 14.45
C ARG A 328 22.69 25.11 14.21
N GLU A 329 23.03 25.05 12.93
CA GLU A 329 24.38 24.76 12.45
C GLU A 329 24.96 25.97 11.74
N TRP A 330 26.21 26.27 12.04
CA TRP A 330 26.87 27.47 11.57
C TRP A 330 28.26 27.19 11.07
N VAL A 331 28.68 27.95 10.07
CA VAL A 331 30.07 28.01 9.60
C VAL A 331 30.55 29.46 9.59
N TYR A 332 31.85 29.65 9.67
CA TYR A 332 32.46 30.97 9.58
C TYR A 332 33.18 31.10 8.24
N MET A 333 32.75 32.05 7.41
CA MET A 333 33.34 32.34 6.11
C MET A 333 34.17 33.64 6.18
N PRO A 334 35.35 33.69 5.52
CA PRO A 334 36.11 34.94 5.42
C PRO A 334 35.29 36.00 4.67
N ALA A 335 35.35 37.25 5.16
CA ALA A 335 34.71 38.42 4.61
C ALA A 335 35.76 39.51 4.39
N GLU A 336 35.36 40.61 3.79
CA GLU A 336 36.26 41.75 3.51
C GLU A 336 36.87 42.37 4.78
N ASN A 337 38.06 42.94 4.66
CA ASN A 337 38.77 43.63 5.74
C ASN A 337 39.15 42.78 6.96
N GLY A 338 39.47 41.49 6.76
CA GLY A 338 39.84 40.56 7.84
C GLY A 338 38.72 40.23 8.82
N ARG A 339 37.50 40.40 8.38
CA ARG A 339 36.32 39.96 9.12
C ARG A 339 35.89 38.54 8.74
N PHE A 340 35.07 37.91 9.58
CA PHE A 340 34.44 36.61 9.32
C PHE A 340 32.94 36.75 9.45
N ARG A 341 32.22 36.18 8.53
CA ARG A 341 30.76 36.14 8.55
C ARG A 341 30.29 34.78 9.00
N ARG A 342 29.39 34.75 9.95
CA ARG A 342 28.67 33.52 10.37
C ARG A 342 27.53 33.25 9.42
N VAL A 343 27.49 32.05 8.85
CA VAL A 343 26.47 31.60 7.90
C VAL A 343 25.78 30.38 8.48
N GLU A 344 24.45 30.42 8.49
CA GLU A 344 23.64 29.28 8.86
C GLU A 344 23.70 28.23 7.75
N VAL A 345 23.93 27.00 8.14
CA VAL A 345 24.01 25.86 7.21
C VAL A 345 23.10 24.75 7.69
N SER A 346 22.71 23.88 6.77
CA SER A 346 22.04 22.62 7.10
C SER A 346 23.01 21.49 6.84
N ALA A 347 23.52 20.86 7.90
CA ALA A 347 24.41 19.73 7.78
C ALA A 347 23.62 18.44 7.53
N GLY A 348 24.16 17.60 6.64
CA GLY A 348 23.63 16.30 6.28
C GLY A 348 24.39 15.16 6.97
N ASN A 349 24.56 14.08 6.24
CA ASN A 349 25.15 12.85 6.76
C ASN A 349 26.67 13.00 7.02
N MET A 350 27.14 12.26 8.05
CA MET A 350 28.58 12.09 8.25
C MET A 350 29.15 11.19 7.16
N LEU A 351 30.25 11.64 6.54
CA LEU A 351 30.95 10.95 5.47
C LEU A 351 32.25 10.32 5.99
N PRO A 352 32.82 9.34 5.27
CA PRO A 352 34.13 8.78 5.62
C PRO A 352 35.22 9.87 5.70
N GLY A 353 36.16 9.74 6.64
CA GLY A 353 37.25 10.71 6.82
C GLY A 353 36.88 11.90 7.70
N ASN A 354 35.90 11.77 8.60
CA ASN A 354 35.48 12.82 9.52
C ASN A 354 34.99 14.10 8.83
N SER A 355 34.45 13.95 7.61
CA SER A 355 33.79 15.00 6.86
C SER A 355 32.30 14.92 7.03
N GLN A 356 31.60 16.04 6.90
CA GLN A 356 30.15 16.11 6.96
C GLN A 356 29.62 16.81 5.72
N GLU A 357 28.56 16.28 5.18
CA GLU A 357 27.81 16.88 4.09
C GLU A 357 27.13 18.17 4.54
N VAL A 358 27.07 19.17 3.67
CA VAL A 358 26.33 20.42 3.88
C VAL A 358 25.33 20.57 2.75
N ILE A 359 24.05 20.41 3.08
CA ILE A 359 22.93 20.40 2.14
C ILE A 359 22.65 21.82 1.62
N SER A 360 22.75 22.82 2.50
CA SER A 360 22.45 24.20 2.14
C SER A 360 23.26 25.21 2.98
N GLY A 361 23.36 26.44 2.49
CA GLY A 361 24.05 27.56 3.15
C GLY A 361 25.40 27.92 2.54
N ILE A 362 26.15 26.95 2.00
CA ILE A 362 27.41 27.14 1.30
C ILE A 362 27.46 26.35 0.00
N LYS A 363 28.42 26.65 -0.86
CA LYS A 363 28.65 25.94 -2.13
C LYS A 363 30.00 25.23 -2.13
N PRO A 364 30.15 24.16 -2.91
CA PRO A 364 31.48 23.61 -3.18
C PRO A 364 32.46 24.68 -3.67
N GLY A 365 33.66 24.70 -3.10
CA GLY A 365 34.67 25.72 -3.40
C GLY A 365 34.69 26.90 -2.43
N ASP A 366 33.70 27.10 -1.60
CA ASP A 366 33.68 28.14 -0.57
C ASP A 366 34.75 27.88 0.50
N GLN A 367 35.35 28.94 1.02
CA GLN A 367 36.30 28.83 2.13
C GLN A 367 35.65 29.11 3.46
N VAL A 368 35.93 28.22 4.43
CA VAL A 368 35.41 28.32 5.80
C VAL A 368 36.55 28.11 6.81
N VAL A 369 36.33 28.55 8.03
CA VAL A 369 37.30 28.30 9.13
C VAL A 369 37.30 26.82 9.47
N ASP A 370 38.51 26.25 9.53
CA ASP A 370 38.70 24.78 9.76
C ASP A 370 38.18 24.31 11.12
N SER A 371 38.21 25.17 12.14
CA SER A 371 37.70 24.87 13.47
C SER A 371 36.77 25.98 13.98
N ALA A 372 35.45 25.77 13.76
CA ALA A 372 34.43 26.74 14.10
C ALA A 372 34.28 26.96 15.62
N LEU A 373 34.46 25.91 16.42
CA LEU A 373 34.37 26.02 17.89
C LEU A 373 35.50 26.86 18.49
N VAL A 374 36.77 26.68 18.02
CA VAL A 374 37.90 27.46 18.48
C VAL A 374 37.73 28.93 18.10
N PHE A 375 37.23 29.18 16.89
CA PHE A 375 36.92 30.52 16.44
C PHE A 375 35.87 31.20 17.31
N GLN A 376 34.74 30.54 17.57
CA GLN A 376 33.66 31.03 18.40
C GLN A 376 34.12 31.38 19.81
N GLN A 377 34.89 30.53 20.46
CA GLN A 377 35.43 30.80 21.79
C GLN A 377 36.35 32.02 21.83
N THR A 378 37.12 32.26 20.75
CA THR A 378 38.00 33.42 20.68
C THR A 378 37.23 34.73 20.49
N VAL A 379 36.11 34.67 19.79
CA VAL A 379 35.24 35.83 19.54
C VAL A 379 34.40 36.19 20.78
N GLU A 380 33.90 35.19 21.53
CA GLU A 380 33.10 35.41 22.75
C GLU A 380 33.89 35.93 23.95
N GLN A 381 35.24 35.80 23.94
CA GLN A 381 36.11 36.28 24.99
C GLN A 381 36.45 37.81 24.88
N LYS A 382 35.93 38.48 23.86
CA LYS A 382 36.04 39.93 23.64
C LYS A 382 34.74 40.66 23.87
#